data_24b262fd95402257c61aba220010918b
#
_entry.id   24b262fd95402257c61aba220010918b
#
_cell.length_a   1.000
_cell.length_b   1.000
_cell.length_c   1.000
_cell.angle_alpha   90.00
_cell.angle_beta   90.00
_cell.angle_gamma   90.00
#
_symmetry.space_group_name_H-M   'P 1'
#
loop_
_entity.id
_entity.type
_entity.pdbx_description
1 polymer ?
#
loop_
_entity_poly.entity_id
_entity_poly.type
_entity_poly.pdbx_seq_one_letter_code
_entity_poly.pdbx_strand_id
1 'polypeptide(L)'
;MDGLATGLAILIAGFMAAVAFETNQPGLGWLAIAIIGAGVGFLPYNFRGRKPAVIFLGDGGATFLGFTLACLAVKGNWADHSPIVSFSNPLLIFGVLIYDMIHITVERVATGKVRSIKEWLDYVGKDHLHHRLERALGSRQASVAMICLMTICLGLAALALRDAGTTEAVLLLGQACLIVAMITILEWSGRQKR
;
A
#
# COMPACT_ATOMS: atom_id res chain seq x y z
N MET A 1 -0.22 -13.10 -5.03
CA MET A 1 1.14 -13.48 -4.51
C MET A 1 1.01 -13.79 -3.04
N ASP A 2 1.62 -14.89 -2.63
CA ASP A 2 1.57 -15.32 -1.24
C ASP A 2 2.28 -14.31 -0.33
N GLY A 3 1.66 -13.98 0.79
CA GLY A 3 2.18 -13.05 1.79
C GLY A 3 2.07 -11.56 1.46
N LEU A 4 1.81 -11.15 0.21
CA LEU A 4 1.83 -9.73 -0.17
C LEU A 4 0.71 -8.94 0.53
N ALA A 5 -0.54 -9.33 0.35
CA ALA A 5 -1.67 -8.59 0.90
C ALA A 5 -1.63 -8.57 2.44
N THR A 6 -1.34 -9.72 3.06
CA THR A 6 -1.21 -9.82 4.52
C THR A 6 -0.03 -9.02 5.04
N GLY A 7 1.13 -9.09 4.36
CA GLY A 7 2.32 -8.32 4.74
C GLY A 7 2.08 -6.82 4.66
N LEU A 8 1.46 -6.34 3.58
CA LEU A 8 1.07 -4.93 3.45
C LEU A 8 0.07 -4.50 4.51
N ALA A 9 -0.94 -5.33 4.80
CA ALA A 9 -1.91 -5.03 5.86
C ALA A 9 -1.25 -4.89 7.23
N ILE A 10 -0.28 -5.77 7.56
CA ILE A 10 0.50 -5.69 8.81
C ILE A 10 1.32 -4.40 8.86
N LEU A 11 2.03 -4.06 7.78
CA LEU A 11 2.86 -2.85 7.73
C LEU A 11 2.01 -1.57 7.85
N ILE A 12 0.94 -1.47 7.06
CA ILE A 12 0.03 -0.33 7.09
C ILE A 12 -0.60 -0.20 8.48
N ALA A 13 -1.13 -1.30 9.04
CA ALA A 13 -1.70 -1.30 10.38
C ALA A 13 -0.66 -0.91 11.45
N GLY A 14 0.61 -1.30 11.29
CA GLY A 14 1.70 -0.93 12.19
C GLY A 14 1.95 0.57 12.22
N PHE A 15 2.06 1.20 11.07
CA PHE A 15 2.22 2.66 10.99
C PHE A 15 0.98 3.40 11.51
N MET A 16 -0.22 2.92 11.15
CA MET A 16 -1.46 3.51 11.66
C MET A 16 -1.60 3.36 13.18
N ALA A 17 -1.23 2.20 13.76
CA ALA A 17 -1.23 2.01 15.20
C ALA A 17 -0.29 2.98 15.90
N ALA A 18 0.95 3.12 15.38
CA ALA A 18 1.92 4.05 15.94
C ALA A 18 1.37 5.48 15.99
N VAL A 19 0.88 6.00 14.85
CA VAL A 19 0.32 7.36 14.79
C VAL A 19 -0.93 7.49 15.67
N ALA A 20 -1.83 6.48 15.67
CA ALA A 20 -3.06 6.52 16.47
C ALA A 20 -2.80 6.60 17.99
N PHE A 21 -1.81 5.86 18.50
CA PHE A 21 -1.44 5.97 19.92
C PHE A 21 -0.81 7.31 20.24
N GLU A 22 0.00 7.85 19.35
CA GLU A 22 0.66 9.14 19.52
C GLU A 22 -0.32 10.33 19.42
N THR A 23 -1.41 10.18 18.65
CA THR A 23 -2.49 11.19 18.54
C THR A 23 -3.65 10.94 19.52
N ASN A 24 -3.42 10.21 20.61
CA ASN A 24 -4.41 9.92 21.66
C ASN A 24 -5.71 9.26 21.14
N GLN A 25 -5.61 8.38 20.14
CA GLN A 25 -6.73 7.63 19.59
C GLN A 25 -6.58 6.11 19.86
N PRO A 26 -6.57 5.68 21.15
CA PRO A 26 -6.24 4.29 21.51
C PRO A 26 -7.21 3.26 20.92
N GLY A 27 -8.47 3.63 20.68
CA GLY A 27 -9.46 2.72 20.07
C GLY A 27 -9.06 2.33 18.64
N LEU A 28 -8.56 3.28 17.84
CA LEU A 28 -8.05 3.00 16.48
C LEU A 28 -6.72 2.24 16.55
N GLY A 29 -5.84 2.59 17.50
CA GLY A 29 -4.58 1.89 17.74
C GLY A 29 -4.81 0.40 18.06
N TRP A 30 -5.72 0.07 18.99
CA TRP A 30 -6.04 -1.32 19.35
C TRP A 30 -6.68 -2.09 18.21
N LEU A 31 -7.52 -1.45 17.38
CA LEU A 31 -8.07 -2.09 16.18
C LEU A 31 -6.96 -2.42 15.17
N ALA A 32 -6.02 -1.52 14.97
CA ALA A 32 -4.85 -1.76 14.11
C ALA A 32 -3.96 -2.90 14.67
N ILE A 33 -3.73 -2.95 15.99
CA ILE A 33 -3.01 -4.07 16.64
C ILE A 33 -3.74 -5.40 16.44
N ALA A 34 -5.07 -5.42 16.48
CA ALA A 34 -5.84 -6.64 16.21
C ALA A 34 -5.63 -7.14 14.77
N ILE A 35 -5.56 -6.23 13.78
CA ILE A 35 -5.23 -6.57 12.39
C ILE A 35 -3.82 -7.15 12.29
N ILE A 36 -2.83 -6.56 12.98
CA ILE A 36 -1.47 -7.07 13.03
C ILE A 36 -1.45 -8.49 13.62
N GLY A 37 -2.10 -8.70 14.75
CA GLY A 37 -2.15 -10.01 15.41
C GLY A 37 -2.76 -11.09 14.51
N ALA A 38 -3.89 -10.79 13.88
CA ALA A 38 -4.54 -11.69 12.93
C ALA A 38 -3.64 -11.99 11.71
N GLY A 39 -3.01 -10.95 11.16
CA GLY A 39 -2.11 -11.07 10.01
C GLY A 39 -0.86 -11.88 10.34
N VAL A 40 -0.22 -11.65 11.49
CA VAL A 40 0.96 -12.39 11.94
C VAL A 40 0.60 -13.86 12.18
N GLY A 41 -0.56 -14.16 12.77
CA GLY A 41 -1.04 -15.53 12.95
C GLY A 41 -1.34 -16.25 11.62
N PHE A 42 -1.80 -15.53 10.60
CA PHE A 42 -2.09 -16.06 9.27
C PHE A 42 -0.84 -16.25 8.40
N LEU A 43 0.16 -15.36 8.53
CA LEU A 43 1.31 -15.27 7.65
C LEU A 43 2.13 -16.57 7.52
N PRO A 44 2.41 -17.37 8.57
CA PRO A 44 3.17 -18.61 8.46
C PRO A 44 2.53 -19.68 7.55
N TYR A 45 1.22 -19.63 7.38
CA TYR A 45 0.47 -20.54 6.51
C TYR A 45 0.31 -19.99 5.08
N ASN A 46 0.30 -18.66 4.93
CA ASN A 46 0.15 -17.99 3.65
C ASN A 46 1.50 -17.70 2.97
N PHE A 47 2.56 -17.39 3.72
CA PHE A 47 3.89 -17.12 3.19
C PHE A 47 4.91 -18.14 3.72
N ARG A 48 5.29 -19.12 2.89
CA ARG A 48 6.15 -20.23 3.25
C ARG A 48 7.51 -20.21 2.54
N GLY A 49 7.96 -19.05 2.13
CA GLY A 49 9.22 -18.89 1.42
C GLY A 49 9.24 -19.64 0.08
N ARG A 50 9.96 -20.77 0.03
CA ARG A 50 10.09 -21.58 -1.21
C ARG A 50 8.97 -22.60 -1.43
N LYS A 51 8.09 -22.79 -0.43
CA LYS A 51 6.96 -23.73 -0.52
C LYS A 51 5.68 -22.97 -0.88
N PRO A 52 4.72 -23.59 -1.56
CA PRO A 52 3.43 -22.93 -1.82
C PRO A 52 2.66 -22.66 -0.52
N ALA A 53 1.81 -21.65 -0.53
CA ALA A 53 0.91 -21.35 0.57
C ALA A 53 -0.01 -22.54 0.87
N VAL A 54 -0.32 -22.76 2.14
CA VAL A 54 -1.31 -23.78 2.59
C VAL A 54 -2.72 -23.22 2.56
N ILE A 55 -2.83 -21.94 2.91
CA ILE A 55 -4.10 -21.21 2.92
C ILE A 55 -3.95 -19.89 2.16
N PHE A 56 -5.04 -19.45 1.54
CA PHE A 56 -5.10 -18.21 0.79
C PHE A 56 -6.02 -17.22 1.49
N LEU A 57 -5.67 -15.94 1.44
CA LEU A 57 -6.49 -14.87 2.00
C LEU A 57 -7.83 -14.74 1.25
N GLY A 58 -7.81 -14.99 -0.06
CA GLY A 58 -8.95 -14.83 -0.96
C GLY A 58 -9.42 -13.38 -1.10
N ASP A 59 -10.38 -13.16 -1.98
CA ASP A 59 -10.94 -11.82 -2.21
C ASP A 59 -11.68 -11.31 -0.98
N GLY A 60 -12.41 -12.19 -0.28
CA GLY A 60 -13.11 -11.81 0.94
C GLY A 60 -12.18 -11.30 2.04
N GLY A 61 -11.08 -11.99 2.30
CA GLY A 61 -10.09 -11.55 3.29
C GLY A 61 -9.36 -10.28 2.86
N ALA A 62 -8.97 -10.17 1.59
CA ALA A 62 -8.33 -8.98 1.07
C ALA A 62 -9.24 -7.74 1.12
N THR A 63 -10.52 -7.91 0.75
CA THR A 63 -11.53 -6.84 0.83
C THR A 63 -11.79 -6.43 2.28
N PHE A 64 -11.92 -7.39 3.19
CA PHE A 64 -12.12 -7.10 4.62
C PHE A 64 -10.96 -6.30 5.20
N LEU A 65 -9.71 -6.73 4.97
CA LEU A 65 -8.53 -6.01 5.44
C LEU A 65 -8.42 -4.62 4.82
N GLY A 66 -8.59 -4.52 3.50
CA GLY A 66 -8.52 -3.24 2.79
C GLY A 66 -9.59 -2.27 3.25
N PHE A 67 -10.84 -2.72 3.40
CA PHE A 67 -11.95 -1.91 3.89
C PHE A 67 -11.71 -1.44 5.32
N THR A 68 -11.31 -2.33 6.22
CA THR A 68 -11.06 -2.00 7.62
C THR A 68 -9.94 -0.97 7.76
N LEU A 69 -8.83 -1.14 7.03
CA LEU A 69 -7.72 -0.18 7.00
C LEU A 69 -8.14 1.16 6.41
N ALA A 70 -8.95 1.17 5.35
CA ALA A 70 -9.49 2.40 4.77
C ALA A 70 -10.41 3.13 5.76
N CYS A 71 -11.27 2.40 6.47
CA CYS A 71 -12.11 2.98 7.54
C CYS A 71 -11.25 3.59 8.66
N LEU A 72 -10.17 2.95 9.08
CA LEU A 72 -9.21 3.52 10.03
C LEU A 72 -8.63 4.83 9.49
N ALA A 73 -8.17 4.84 8.22
CA ALA A 73 -7.59 6.01 7.57
C ALA A 73 -8.54 7.22 7.54
N VAL A 74 -9.81 6.99 7.25
CA VAL A 74 -10.84 8.05 7.19
C VAL A 74 -11.29 8.50 8.58
N LYS A 75 -11.37 7.59 9.54
CA LYS A 75 -11.88 7.85 10.89
C LYS A 75 -10.88 8.61 11.75
N GLY A 76 -9.58 8.38 11.57
CA GLY A 76 -8.54 8.93 12.43
C GLY A 76 -8.27 10.41 12.18
N ASN A 77 -7.87 11.11 13.23
CA ASN A 77 -7.22 12.41 13.16
C ASN A 77 -5.71 12.20 13.28
N TRP A 78 -5.01 12.32 12.16
CA TRP A 78 -3.61 11.91 12.06
C TRP A 78 -2.59 13.02 12.38
N ALA A 79 -3.08 14.25 12.65
CA ALA A 79 -2.29 15.36 13.18
C ALA A 79 -3.23 16.43 13.77
N ASP A 80 -2.94 16.90 14.99
CA ASP A 80 -3.82 17.84 15.70
C ASP A 80 -3.71 19.30 15.22
N HIS A 81 -2.59 19.66 14.59
CA HIS A 81 -2.28 21.07 14.29
C HIS A 81 -2.43 21.47 12.83
N SER A 82 -2.61 20.51 11.91
CA SER A 82 -2.73 20.81 10.48
C SER A 82 -3.59 19.80 9.74
N PRO A 83 -4.73 20.22 9.17
CA PRO A 83 -5.56 19.35 8.34
C PRO A 83 -4.80 18.77 7.13
N ILE A 84 -3.82 19.53 6.59
CA ILE A 84 -2.99 19.06 5.48
C ILE A 84 -2.10 17.91 5.93
N VAL A 85 -1.46 18.02 7.08
CA VAL A 85 -0.63 16.94 7.66
C VAL A 85 -1.49 15.72 7.98
N SER A 86 -2.65 15.94 8.62
CA SER A 86 -3.58 14.87 8.96
C SER A 86 -4.07 14.11 7.73
N PHE A 87 -4.31 14.77 6.62
CA PHE A 87 -4.70 14.14 5.35
C PHE A 87 -3.50 13.46 4.65
N SER A 88 -2.31 14.06 4.69
CA SER A 88 -1.10 13.57 4.03
C SER A 88 -0.58 12.28 4.66
N ASN A 89 -0.76 12.11 5.97
CA ASN A 89 -0.26 10.97 6.73
C ASN A 89 -0.81 9.63 6.19
N PRO A 90 -2.13 9.37 6.15
CA PRO A 90 -2.66 8.15 5.56
C PRO A 90 -2.36 8.03 4.06
N LEU A 91 -2.28 9.14 3.31
CA LEU A 91 -1.89 9.09 1.90
C LEU A 91 -0.47 8.51 1.71
N LEU A 92 0.47 8.86 2.57
CA LEU A 92 1.81 8.29 2.55
C LEU A 92 1.80 6.81 2.97
N ILE A 93 1.10 6.46 4.05
CA ILE A 93 1.01 5.07 4.53
C ILE A 93 0.43 4.14 3.45
N PHE A 94 -0.61 4.58 2.74
CA PHE A 94 -1.24 3.83 1.64
C PHE A 94 -0.60 4.10 0.27
N GLY A 95 0.46 4.89 0.20
CA GLY A 95 1.00 5.45 -1.04
C GLY A 95 1.29 4.42 -2.13
N VAL A 96 1.82 3.24 -1.77
CA VAL A 96 2.09 2.16 -2.74
C VAL A 96 0.80 1.60 -3.32
N LEU A 97 -0.23 1.40 -2.50
CA LEU A 97 -1.54 0.88 -2.96
C LEU A 97 -2.27 1.91 -3.83
N ILE A 98 -2.24 3.18 -3.42
CA ILE A 98 -2.83 4.30 -4.19
C ILE A 98 -2.13 4.42 -5.54
N TYR A 99 -0.80 4.37 -5.56
CA TYR A 99 -0.03 4.37 -6.80
C TYR A 99 -0.43 3.23 -7.74
N ASP A 100 -0.48 1.99 -7.22
CA ASP A 100 -0.83 0.84 -8.06
C ASP A 100 -2.22 1.01 -8.68
N MET A 101 -3.20 1.43 -7.89
CA MET A 101 -4.57 1.67 -8.36
C MET A 101 -4.66 2.78 -9.41
N ILE A 102 -3.98 3.91 -9.19
CA ILE A 102 -3.96 5.02 -10.16
C ILE A 102 -3.29 4.54 -11.45
N HIS A 103 -2.13 3.90 -11.35
CA HIS A 103 -1.38 3.46 -12.52
C HIS A 103 -2.17 2.48 -13.39
N ILE A 104 -2.75 1.42 -12.80
CA ILE A 104 -3.54 0.45 -13.56
C ILE A 104 -4.78 1.07 -14.17
N THR A 105 -5.43 2.01 -13.46
CA THR A 105 -6.61 2.71 -13.98
C THR A 105 -6.23 3.54 -15.20
N VAL A 106 -5.18 4.35 -15.10
CA VAL A 106 -4.69 5.17 -16.22
C VAL A 106 -4.28 4.29 -17.40
N GLU A 107 -3.53 3.21 -17.16
CA GLU A 107 -3.09 2.29 -18.22
C GLU A 107 -4.28 1.62 -18.92
N ARG A 108 -5.27 1.15 -18.17
CA ARG A 108 -6.47 0.49 -18.73
C ARG A 108 -7.31 1.43 -19.56
N VAL A 109 -7.52 2.66 -19.09
CA VAL A 109 -8.27 3.68 -19.82
C VAL A 109 -7.50 4.13 -21.07
N ALA A 110 -6.21 4.45 -20.93
CA ALA A 110 -5.39 4.90 -22.05
C ALA A 110 -5.22 3.85 -23.15
N THR A 111 -5.22 2.56 -22.79
CA THR A 111 -5.14 1.45 -23.77
C THR A 111 -6.50 0.99 -24.29
N GLY A 112 -7.59 1.62 -23.84
CA GLY A 112 -8.95 1.27 -24.26
C GLY A 112 -9.46 -0.10 -23.77
N LYS A 113 -8.77 -0.69 -22.76
CA LYS A 113 -9.16 -1.99 -22.18
C LYS A 113 -10.44 -1.88 -21.35
N VAL A 114 -10.74 -0.70 -20.82
CA VAL A 114 -11.95 -0.40 -20.06
C VAL A 114 -12.50 0.95 -20.50
N ARG A 115 -13.83 1.02 -20.66
CA ARG A 115 -14.56 2.23 -21.10
C ARG A 115 -15.67 2.64 -20.12
N SER A 116 -15.96 1.79 -19.13
CA SER A 116 -16.96 2.04 -18.11
C SER A 116 -16.49 1.57 -16.74
N ILE A 117 -17.11 2.08 -15.67
CA ILE A 117 -16.84 1.65 -14.29
C ILE A 117 -17.12 0.15 -14.13
N LYS A 118 -18.18 -0.36 -14.76
CA LYS A 118 -18.52 -1.77 -14.70
C LYS A 118 -17.42 -2.63 -15.33
N GLU A 119 -16.98 -2.29 -16.54
CA GLU A 119 -15.87 -2.99 -17.21
C GLU A 119 -14.59 -2.92 -16.38
N TRP A 120 -14.34 -1.79 -15.69
CA TRP A 120 -13.17 -1.64 -14.82
C TRP A 120 -13.22 -2.56 -13.61
N LEU A 121 -14.40 -2.73 -12.99
CA LEU A 121 -14.61 -3.64 -11.85
C LEU A 121 -14.52 -5.12 -12.27
N ASP A 122 -15.06 -5.45 -13.43
CA ASP A 122 -15.10 -6.83 -13.95
C ASP A 122 -13.77 -7.24 -14.60
N TYR A 123 -12.84 -6.29 -14.83
CA TYR A 123 -11.59 -6.56 -15.53
C TYR A 123 -10.59 -7.31 -14.65
N VAL A 124 -10.25 -8.53 -15.09
CA VAL A 124 -9.20 -9.35 -14.47
C VAL A 124 -7.94 -9.32 -15.32
N GLY A 125 -6.87 -8.69 -14.82
CA GLY A 125 -5.61 -8.54 -15.54
C GLY A 125 -4.37 -8.75 -14.65
N LYS A 126 -3.23 -9.08 -15.29
CA LYS A 126 -1.93 -9.20 -14.62
C LYS A 126 -1.12 -7.91 -14.78
N ASP A 127 -1.73 -6.77 -14.45
CA ASP A 127 -1.21 -5.41 -14.64
C ASP A 127 -0.84 -4.69 -13.32
N HIS A 128 -1.17 -5.30 -12.18
CA HIS A 128 -0.77 -4.80 -10.86
C HIS A 128 0.75 -4.72 -10.68
N LEU A 129 1.20 -3.79 -9.83
CA LEU A 129 2.60 -3.50 -9.52
C LEU A 129 3.43 -4.77 -9.24
N HIS A 130 2.89 -5.70 -8.46
CA HIS A 130 3.60 -6.93 -8.13
C HIS A 130 3.88 -7.82 -9.34
N HIS A 131 2.99 -7.86 -10.34
CA HIS A 131 3.24 -8.58 -11.59
C HIS A 131 4.25 -7.87 -12.49
N ARG A 132 4.26 -6.53 -12.46
CA ARG A 132 5.22 -5.72 -13.20
C ARG A 132 6.62 -5.87 -12.62
N LEU A 133 6.75 -5.80 -11.29
CA LEU A 133 8.01 -6.02 -10.59
C LEU A 133 8.50 -7.47 -10.71
N GLU A 134 7.62 -8.48 -10.69
CA GLU A 134 8.01 -9.87 -10.94
C GLU A 134 8.66 -10.03 -12.31
N ARG A 135 8.10 -9.39 -13.34
CA ARG A 135 8.69 -9.41 -14.69
C ARG A 135 10.04 -8.68 -14.75
N ALA A 136 10.20 -7.60 -14.01
CA ALA A 136 11.43 -6.82 -13.98
C ALA A 136 12.54 -7.49 -13.17
N LEU A 137 12.21 -8.06 -12.01
CA LEU A 137 13.16 -8.65 -11.07
C LEU A 137 13.37 -10.16 -11.25
N GLY A 138 12.53 -10.81 -12.04
CA GLY A 138 12.58 -12.27 -12.26
C GLY A 138 12.25 -13.12 -11.03
N SER A 139 11.75 -12.52 -9.94
CA SER A 139 11.49 -13.19 -8.67
C SER A 139 10.26 -12.64 -7.96
N ARG A 140 9.34 -13.52 -7.57
CA ARG A 140 8.17 -13.18 -6.75
C ARG A 140 8.56 -12.65 -5.38
N GLN A 141 9.54 -13.28 -4.75
CA GLN A 141 10.00 -12.89 -3.42
C GLN A 141 10.66 -11.51 -3.43
N ALA A 142 11.50 -11.24 -4.43
CA ALA A 142 12.10 -9.92 -4.60
C ALA A 142 11.05 -8.83 -4.83
N SER A 143 9.98 -9.13 -5.60
CA SER A 143 8.87 -8.19 -5.82
C SER A 143 8.11 -7.88 -4.54
N VAL A 144 7.79 -8.91 -3.75
CA VAL A 144 7.14 -8.73 -2.44
C VAL A 144 8.02 -7.90 -1.50
N ALA A 145 9.31 -8.24 -1.40
CA ALA A 145 10.26 -7.52 -0.57
C ALA A 145 10.38 -6.04 -0.99
N MET A 146 10.46 -5.76 -2.30
CA MET A 146 10.53 -4.39 -2.82
C MET A 146 9.27 -3.59 -2.47
N ILE A 147 8.09 -4.15 -2.65
CA ILE A 147 6.82 -3.49 -2.30
C ILE A 147 6.74 -3.20 -0.80
N CYS A 148 7.13 -4.17 0.04
CA CYS A 148 7.19 -3.97 1.48
C CYS A 148 8.19 -2.88 1.87
N LEU A 149 9.40 -2.85 1.27
CA LEU A 149 10.39 -1.80 1.51
C LEU A 149 9.86 -0.42 1.12
N MET A 150 9.21 -0.29 -0.04
CA MET A 150 8.58 0.97 -0.46
C MET A 150 7.52 1.42 0.55
N THR A 151 6.68 0.50 1.03
CA THR A 151 5.66 0.78 2.05
C THR A 151 6.30 1.21 3.37
N ILE A 152 7.40 0.59 3.78
CA ILE A 152 8.16 0.98 4.97
C ILE A 152 8.75 2.39 4.79
N CYS A 153 9.37 2.70 3.66
CA CYS A 153 9.94 4.03 3.41
C CYS A 153 8.87 5.14 3.48
N LEU A 154 7.69 4.92 2.86
CA LEU A 154 6.60 5.88 2.90
C LEU A 154 5.96 5.96 4.30
N GLY A 155 5.84 4.84 5.01
CA GLY A 155 5.33 4.80 6.37
C GLY A 155 6.26 5.52 7.36
N LEU A 156 7.59 5.39 7.21
CA LEU A 156 8.56 6.16 8.00
C LEU A 156 8.45 7.66 7.71
N ALA A 157 8.23 8.06 6.44
CA ALA A 157 7.97 9.44 6.09
C ALA A 157 6.67 9.96 6.75
N ALA A 158 5.62 9.13 6.82
CA ALA A 158 4.38 9.47 7.50
C ALA A 158 4.58 9.66 9.01
N LEU A 159 5.40 8.82 9.68
CA LEU A 159 5.76 9.02 11.09
C LEU A 159 6.53 10.33 11.30
N ALA A 160 7.52 10.61 10.45
CA ALA A 160 8.30 11.84 10.52
C ALA A 160 7.44 13.11 10.27
N LEU A 161 6.38 12.97 9.49
CA LEU A 161 5.47 14.05 9.16
C LEU A 161 4.59 14.52 10.33
N ARG A 162 4.39 13.69 11.34
CA ARG A 162 3.44 13.93 12.43
C ARG A 162 3.65 15.29 13.14
N ASP A 163 4.88 15.62 13.49
CA ASP A 163 5.26 16.84 14.19
C ASP A 163 5.72 17.96 13.23
N ALA A 164 5.63 17.70 11.93
CA ALA A 164 6.08 18.60 10.88
C ALA A 164 5.00 19.61 10.47
N GLY A 165 5.43 20.68 9.84
CA GLY A 165 4.54 21.71 9.32
C GLY A 165 3.99 21.37 7.93
N THR A 166 3.21 22.30 7.39
CA THR A 166 2.64 22.16 6.04
C THR A 166 3.73 22.08 4.96
N THR A 167 4.84 22.78 5.14
CA THR A 167 5.95 22.77 4.17
C THR A 167 6.58 21.39 4.05
N GLU A 168 6.86 20.74 5.19
CA GLU A 168 7.44 19.40 5.23
C GLU A 168 6.44 18.38 4.65
N ALA A 169 5.14 18.53 4.89
CA ALA A 169 4.11 17.70 4.30
C ALA A 169 4.13 17.77 2.77
N VAL A 170 4.20 18.98 2.21
CA VAL A 170 4.27 19.18 0.75
C VAL A 170 5.56 18.59 0.18
N LEU A 171 6.69 18.77 0.87
CA LEU A 171 7.98 18.20 0.43
C LEU A 171 7.96 16.66 0.42
N LEU A 172 7.43 16.03 1.47
CA LEU A 172 7.33 14.55 1.55
C LEU A 172 6.35 13.97 0.54
N LEU A 173 5.22 14.63 0.29
CA LEU A 173 4.31 14.26 -0.80
C LEU A 173 4.98 14.42 -2.17
N GLY A 174 5.70 15.52 -2.38
CA GLY A 174 6.50 15.74 -3.59
C GLY A 174 7.56 14.65 -3.78
N GLN A 175 8.28 14.28 -2.73
CA GLN A 175 9.24 13.17 -2.76
C GLN A 175 8.56 11.85 -3.11
N ALA A 176 7.39 11.55 -2.53
CA ALA A 176 6.62 10.35 -2.87
C ALA A 176 6.23 10.33 -4.36
N CYS A 177 5.77 11.45 -4.91
CA CYS A 177 5.48 11.60 -6.34
C CYS A 177 6.72 11.39 -7.22
N LEU A 178 7.88 11.90 -6.82
CA LEU A 178 9.14 11.70 -7.56
C LEU A 178 9.58 10.23 -7.55
N ILE A 179 9.45 9.52 -6.41
CA ILE A 179 9.73 8.08 -6.31
C ILE A 179 8.82 7.30 -7.26
N VAL A 180 7.54 7.62 -7.26
CA VAL A 180 6.54 7.04 -8.16
C VAL A 180 6.90 7.29 -9.64
N ALA A 181 7.26 8.51 -9.98
CA ALA A 181 7.67 8.86 -11.34
C ALA A 181 8.93 8.07 -11.78
N MET A 182 9.93 7.95 -10.90
CA MET A 182 11.14 7.15 -11.17
C MET A 182 10.79 5.68 -11.44
N ILE A 183 9.93 5.07 -10.63
CA ILE A 183 9.51 3.68 -10.82
C ILE A 183 8.82 3.52 -12.17
N THR A 184 7.90 4.43 -12.50
CA THR A 184 7.16 4.42 -13.78
C THR A 184 8.12 4.54 -14.98
N ILE A 185 9.12 5.43 -14.91
CA ILE A 185 10.12 5.60 -15.98
C ILE A 185 10.98 4.33 -16.11
N LEU A 186 11.44 3.75 -15.01
CA LEU A 186 12.23 2.52 -15.03
C LEU A 186 11.46 1.35 -15.63
N GLU A 187 10.18 1.20 -15.30
CA GLU A 187 9.31 0.18 -15.88
C GLU A 187 9.12 0.39 -17.39
N TRP A 188 8.92 1.65 -17.82
CA TRP A 188 8.75 1.97 -19.22
C TRP A 188 10.02 1.70 -20.04
N SER A 189 11.18 2.12 -19.53
CA SER A 189 12.50 1.81 -20.12
C SER A 189 12.75 0.30 -20.26
N GLY A 190 12.34 -0.49 -19.25
CA GLY A 190 12.47 -1.93 -19.27
C GLY A 190 11.56 -2.62 -20.33
N ARG A 191 10.44 -1.99 -20.70
CA ARG A 191 9.54 -2.49 -21.75
C ARG A 191 10.11 -2.28 -23.18
N GLN A 192 10.89 -1.21 -23.39
CA GLN A 192 11.47 -0.90 -24.70
C GLN A 192 12.69 -1.75 -25.07
N LYS A 193 13.31 -2.41 -24.10
CA LYS A 193 14.49 -3.27 -24.32
C LYS A 193 14.16 -4.73 -24.63
N ARG A 194 12.87 -5.07 -24.77
CA ARG A 194 12.37 -6.39 -25.16
C ARG A 194 11.61 -6.35 -26.48
#